data_a74cd30ed5c638f8c9bc7c4218d67398
#
_entry.id   a74cd30ed5c638f8c9bc7c4218d67398
#
_cell.length_a   1.000
_cell.length_b   1.000
_cell.length_c   1.000
_cell.angle_alpha   90.00
_cell.angle_beta   90.00
_cell.angle_gamma   90.00
#
_symmetry.space_group_name_H-M   'P 1'
#
loop_
_entity.id
_entity.type
_entity.pdbx_description
1 polymer ?
#
loop_
_entity_poly.entity_id
_entity_poly.type
_entity_poly.pdbx_seq_one_letter_code
_entity_poly.pdbx_strand_id
1 'polypeptide(L)'
;MKYENEFGTIKVLEDSKFKNKTVAVAMSGGADSTLLCYLIANTIQEQDLNITIQPYNGLDLWAPGDGQQIPKIIYYIRNKFPFVTINWPLSVVFDTEGGEAPSKHTYIKPMSILLEEKIVDYTIHGISMGPPKDIQNSFKMTQGHPQEILRLPGGLYWEELERQEDDLAPYKTVDKRFIIQAYNDHNITDLLDMTASCIVPGGCGNTCWWCQERQWALEEVNKG
;
A
#
# COMPACT_ATOMS: atom_id res chain seq x y z
N MET A 1 6.26 2.45 -16.15
CA MET A 1 4.99 2.30 -16.89
C MET A 1 3.95 3.27 -16.37
N LYS A 2 3.09 3.83 -17.25
CA LYS A 2 1.99 4.73 -16.87
C LYS A 2 0.70 3.92 -16.73
N TYR A 3 -0.04 4.16 -15.65
CA TYR A 3 -1.41 3.66 -15.44
C TYR A 3 -2.34 4.86 -15.28
N GLU A 4 -3.48 4.83 -15.93
CA GLU A 4 -4.43 5.94 -16.01
C GLU A 4 -5.87 5.44 -16.01
N ASN A 5 -6.73 6.11 -15.27
CA ASN A 5 -8.18 5.95 -15.32
C ASN A 5 -8.84 7.32 -15.04
N GLU A 6 -10.16 7.38 -14.98
CA GLU A 6 -10.91 8.63 -14.77
C GLU A 6 -10.58 9.37 -13.47
N PHE A 7 -9.99 8.68 -12.47
CA PHE A 7 -9.64 9.24 -11.17
C PHE A 7 -8.16 9.66 -11.07
N GLY A 8 -7.38 9.53 -12.13
CA GLY A 8 -6.02 10.03 -12.18
C GLY A 8 -5.01 9.20 -12.95
N THR A 9 -3.75 9.50 -12.70
CA THR A 9 -2.61 8.88 -13.37
C THR A 9 -1.49 8.63 -12.37
N ILE A 10 -0.88 7.46 -12.47
CA ILE A 10 0.34 7.11 -11.72
C ILE A 10 1.44 6.58 -12.65
N LYS A 11 2.65 6.56 -12.14
CA LYS A 11 3.82 6.02 -12.80
C LYS A 11 4.50 5.00 -11.90
N VAL A 12 4.80 3.84 -12.47
CA VAL A 12 5.43 2.72 -11.77
C VAL A 12 6.68 2.30 -12.50
N LEU A 13 7.84 2.28 -11.84
CA LEU A 13 9.13 1.83 -12.34
C LEU A 13 9.51 2.44 -13.71
N GLU A 14 9.35 3.76 -13.89
CA GLU A 14 9.66 4.43 -15.17
C GLU A 14 11.15 4.55 -15.49
N ASP A 15 12.02 4.51 -14.48
CA ASP A 15 13.44 4.78 -14.65
C ASP A 15 14.26 3.52 -14.90
N SER A 16 15.24 3.64 -15.78
CA SER A 16 16.25 2.60 -16.01
C SER A 16 17.09 2.26 -14.76
N LYS A 17 17.04 3.13 -13.73
CA LYS A 17 17.73 2.92 -12.44
C LYS A 17 17.30 1.64 -11.73
N PHE A 18 16.09 1.13 -12.00
CA PHE A 18 15.57 -0.09 -11.37
C PHE A 18 16.08 -1.38 -12.00
N LYS A 19 16.74 -1.32 -13.16
CA LYS A 19 17.22 -2.51 -13.85
C LYS A 19 18.25 -3.29 -12.99
N ASN A 20 18.04 -4.59 -12.87
CA ASN A 20 18.85 -5.50 -12.04
C ASN A 20 18.82 -5.17 -10.54
N LYS A 21 17.74 -4.58 -10.07
CA LYS A 21 17.57 -4.15 -8.68
C LYS A 21 16.55 -4.99 -7.93
N THR A 22 16.67 -4.97 -6.62
CA THR A 22 15.64 -5.50 -5.73
C THR A 22 14.83 -4.34 -5.17
N VAL A 23 13.53 -4.38 -5.41
CA VAL A 23 12.58 -3.34 -5.00
C VAL A 23 11.69 -3.89 -3.89
N ALA A 24 11.76 -3.29 -2.71
CA ALA A 24 10.87 -3.66 -1.61
C ALA A 24 9.50 -2.99 -1.76
N VAL A 25 8.45 -3.77 -1.56
CA VAL A 25 7.06 -3.28 -1.58
C VAL A 25 6.46 -3.42 -0.19
N ALA A 26 6.10 -2.28 0.41
CA ALA A 26 5.44 -2.25 1.71
C ALA A 26 4.02 -2.84 1.60
N MET A 27 3.78 -3.94 2.29
CA MET A 27 2.53 -4.69 2.26
C MET A 27 1.81 -4.60 3.60
N SER A 28 0.62 -4.01 3.62
CA SER A 28 -0.28 -4.05 4.78
C SER A 28 -1.39 -5.11 4.65
N GLY A 29 -1.53 -5.72 3.47
CA GLY A 29 -2.68 -6.57 3.13
C GLY A 29 -3.93 -5.78 2.78
N GLY A 30 -3.85 -4.45 2.75
CA GLY A 30 -4.91 -3.56 2.28
C GLY A 30 -4.92 -3.40 0.74
N ALA A 31 -5.98 -2.79 0.22
CA ALA A 31 -6.18 -2.65 -1.22
C ALA A 31 -5.04 -1.89 -1.93
N ASP A 32 -4.52 -0.81 -1.33
CA ASP A 32 -3.51 0.03 -1.96
C ASP A 32 -2.19 -0.71 -2.17
N SER A 33 -1.64 -1.29 -1.10
CA SER A 33 -0.37 -2.03 -1.16
C SER A 33 -0.46 -3.28 -2.02
N THR A 34 -1.61 -3.94 -2.03
CA THR A 34 -1.87 -5.11 -2.86
C THR A 34 -1.90 -4.76 -4.35
N LEU A 35 -2.66 -3.71 -4.73
CA LEU A 35 -2.67 -3.22 -6.10
C LEU A 35 -1.28 -2.78 -6.55
N LEU A 36 -0.54 -2.06 -5.69
CA LEU A 36 0.80 -1.61 -6.01
C LEU A 36 1.73 -2.79 -6.36
N CYS A 37 1.74 -3.82 -5.53
CA CYS A 37 2.53 -5.02 -5.79
C CYS A 37 2.14 -5.69 -7.12
N TYR A 38 0.83 -5.76 -7.42
CA TYR A 38 0.33 -6.26 -8.70
C TYR A 38 0.81 -5.41 -9.88
N LEU A 39 0.67 -4.07 -9.81
CA LEU A 39 1.06 -3.17 -10.90
C LEU A 39 2.59 -3.17 -11.13
N ILE A 40 3.39 -3.33 -10.08
CA ILE A 40 4.84 -3.52 -10.20
C ILE A 40 5.14 -4.82 -10.94
N ALA A 41 4.51 -5.93 -10.56
CA ALA A 41 4.70 -7.22 -11.22
C ALA A 41 4.25 -7.17 -12.70
N ASN A 42 3.11 -6.54 -12.98
CA ASN A 42 2.64 -6.30 -14.33
C ASN A 42 3.62 -5.46 -15.15
N THR A 43 4.14 -4.37 -14.59
CA THR A 43 5.15 -3.52 -15.25
C THR A 43 6.42 -4.30 -15.60
N ILE A 44 6.91 -5.13 -14.66
CA ILE A 44 8.10 -5.95 -14.86
C ILE A 44 7.88 -6.94 -16.01
N GLN A 45 6.74 -7.62 -16.05
CA GLN A 45 6.41 -8.59 -17.09
C GLN A 45 6.23 -7.92 -18.46
N GLU A 46 5.44 -6.82 -18.55
CA GLU A 46 5.14 -6.13 -19.79
C GLU A 46 6.37 -5.46 -20.44
N GLN A 47 7.33 -5.03 -19.62
CA GLN A 47 8.54 -4.36 -20.09
C GLN A 47 9.78 -5.26 -20.08
N ASP A 48 9.63 -6.53 -19.74
CA ASP A 48 10.73 -7.52 -19.63
C ASP A 48 11.89 -7.00 -18.77
N LEU A 49 11.54 -6.50 -17.58
CA LEU A 49 12.51 -5.92 -16.65
C LEU A 49 13.12 -7.01 -15.75
N ASN A 50 14.43 -7.01 -15.63
CA ASN A 50 15.11 -7.86 -14.64
C ASN A 50 15.13 -7.16 -13.27
N ILE A 51 13.99 -7.23 -12.56
CA ILE A 51 13.79 -6.64 -11.23
C ILE A 51 13.24 -7.72 -10.31
N THR A 52 13.75 -7.78 -9.08
CA THR A 52 13.22 -8.66 -8.03
C THR A 52 12.27 -7.86 -7.12
N ILE A 53 11.08 -8.36 -6.87
CA ILE A 53 10.15 -7.81 -5.89
C ILE A 53 10.41 -8.48 -4.54
N GLN A 54 10.64 -7.68 -3.51
CA GLN A 54 10.71 -8.10 -2.11
C GLN A 54 9.53 -7.52 -1.33
N PRO A 55 8.41 -8.24 -1.20
CA PRO A 55 7.33 -7.82 -0.31
C PRO A 55 7.83 -7.80 1.13
N TYR A 56 7.42 -6.79 1.91
CA TYR A 56 7.70 -6.75 3.34
C TYR A 56 6.54 -6.14 4.12
N ASN A 57 6.44 -6.50 5.38
CA ASN A 57 5.54 -5.86 6.33
C ASN A 57 6.24 -5.60 7.66
N GLY A 58 5.87 -4.50 8.30
CA GLY A 58 6.23 -4.25 9.68
C GLY A 58 5.25 -4.93 10.62
N LEU A 59 5.76 -5.68 11.58
CA LEU A 59 4.98 -6.26 12.67
C LEU A 59 5.34 -5.54 13.96
N ASP A 60 4.42 -4.74 14.47
CA ASP A 60 4.51 -4.22 15.82
C ASP A 60 4.10 -5.33 16.81
N LEU A 61 4.93 -5.57 17.81
CA LEU A 61 4.64 -6.57 18.84
C LEU A 61 3.34 -6.27 19.62
N TRP A 62 2.91 -5.01 19.61
CA TRP A 62 1.69 -4.54 20.29
C TRP A 62 0.44 -4.52 19.39
N ALA A 63 0.60 -4.69 18.08
CA ALA A 63 -0.49 -4.70 17.11
C ALA A 63 -0.36 -5.87 16.11
N PRO A 64 -0.43 -7.14 16.55
CA PRO A 64 -0.09 -8.30 15.73
C PRO A 64 -1.14 -8.66 14.64
N GLY A 65 -2.14 -7.82 14.39
CA GLY A 65 -3.26 -8.15 13.50
C GLY A 65 -3.04 -7.86 12.01
N ASP A 66 -2.04 -7.04 11.68
CA ASP A 66 -1.82 -6.58 10.32
C ASP A 66 -1.08 -7.62 9.46
N GLY A 67 -1.58 -7.83 8.25
CA GLY A 67 -0.83 -8.57 7.24
C GLY A 67 -1.11 -10.07 7.12
N GLN A 68 -2.07 -10.64 7.84
CA GLN A 68 -2.41 -12.08 7.76
C GLN A 68 -2.76 -12.53 6.33
N GLN A 69 -3.28 -11.63 5.48
CA GLN A 69 -3.66 -11.92 4.10
C GLN A 69 -2.46 -11.88 3.13
N ILE A 70 -1.34 -11.30 3.53
CA ILE A 70 -0.19 -11.07 2.65
C ILE A 70 0.32 -12.35 1.97
N PRO A 71 0.52 -13.47 2.66
CA PRO A 71 0.97 -14.69 1.99
C PRO A 71 0.02 -15.17 0.89
N LYS A 72 -1.29 -15.08 1.10
CA LYS A 72 -2.32 -15.46 0.12
C LYS A 72 -2.31 -14.51 -1.09
N ILE A 73 -2.19 -13.21 -0.84
CA ILE A 73 -2.07 -12.17 -1.87
C ILE A 73 -0.82 -12.41 -2.72
N ILE A 74 0.33 -12.62 -2.09
CA ILE A 74 1.59 -12.86 -2.80
C ILE A 74 1.53 -14.15 -3.60
N TYR A 75 0.92 -15.21 -3.07
CA TYR A 75 0.71 -16.45 -3.82
C TYR A 75 -0.13 -16.21 -5.08
N TYR A 76 -1.22 -15.42 -4.99
CA TYR A 76 -2.04 -15.04 -6.14
C TYR A 76 -1.21 -14.29 -7.19
N ILE A 77 -0.48 -13.25 -6.78
CA ILE A 77 0.33 -12.42 -7.69
C ILE A 77 1.43 -13.27 -8.38
N ARG A 78 2.11 -14.12 -7.64
CA ARG A 78 3.13 -15.05 -8.21
C ARG A 78 2.55 -15.98 -9.28
N ASN A 79 1.35 -16.51 -9.05
CA ASN A 79 0.69 -17.37 -10.04
C ASN A 79 0.26 -16.59 -11.29
N LYS A 80 -0.13 -15.33 -11.13
CA LYS A 80 -0.51 -14.44 -12.24
C LYS A 80 0.70 -14.01 -13.08
N PHE A 81 1.87 -13.87 -12.47
CA PHE A 81 3.11 -13.42 -13.08
C PHE A 81 4.26 -14.42 -12.87
N PRO A 82 4.20 -15.61 -13.51
CA PRO A 82 5.13 -16.71 -13.25
C PRO A 82 6.58 -16.41 -13.66
N PHE A 83 6.80 -15.43 -14.52
CA PHE A 83 8.13 -15.02 -14.98
C PHE A 83 8.74 -13.88 -14.20
N VAL A 84 7.99 -13.28 -13.27
CA VAL A 84 8.48 -12.22 -12.39
C VAL A 84 9.04 -12.82 -11.10
N THR A 85 10.24 -12.44 -10.75
CA THR A 85 10.84 -12.86 -9.47
C THR A 85 10.19 -12.10 -8.32
N ILE A 86 9.36 -12.78 -7.54
CA ILE A 86 8.72 -12.24 -6.35
C ILE A 86 9.13 -13.13 -5.17
N ASN A 87 9.86 -12.56 -4.23
CA ASN A 87 10.27 -13.27 -3.01
C ASN A 87 9.08 -13.51 -2.07
N TRP A 88 9.25 -14.40 -1.10
CA TRP A 88 8.30 -14.50 -0.01
C TRP A 88 8.36 -13.24 0.87
N PRO A 89 7.23 -12.84 1.49
CA PRO A 89 7.21 -11.65 2.33
C PRO A 89 8.19 -11.75 3.50
N LEU A 90 8.93 -10.65 3.74
CA LEU A 90 9.71 -10.47 4.95
C LEU A 90 8.85 -9.78 6.00
N SER A 91 8.85 -10.32 7.22
CA SER A 91 8.25 -9.63 8.38
C SER A 91 9.36 -9.03 9.21
N VAL A 92 9.40 -7.70 9.28
CA VAL A 92 10.32 -6.96 10.13
C VAL A 92 9.63 -6.72 11.47
N VAL A 93 10.05 -7.45 12.48
CA VAL A 93 9.51 -7.29 13.84
C VAL A 93 10.21 -6.15 14.54
N PHE A 94 9.45 -5.22 15.12
CA PHE A 94 10.00 -4.12 15.90
C PHE A 94 9.14 -3.86 17.14
N ASP A 95 9.77 -3.27 18.13
CA ASP A 95 9.12 -2.88 19.38
C ASP A 95 8.98 -1.36 19.42
N THR A 96 7.77 -0.86 19.62
CA THR A 96 7.51 0.55 19.91
C THR A 96 7.55 0.75 21.42
N GLU A 97 8.73 0.70 22.04
CA GLU A 97 8.87 1.06 23.45
C GLU A 97 8.30 2.47 23.71
N GLY A 98 7.28 2.55 24.56
CA GLY A 98 6.85 3.81 25.14
C GLY A 98 5.60 4.47 24.58
N GLY A 99 4.75 3.79 23.80
CA GLY A 99 3.40 4.27 23.50
C GLY A 99 3.31 5.42 22.49
N GLU A 100 4.31 5.63 21.68
CA GLU A 100 4.18 6.47 20.48
C GLU A 100 3.26 5.80 19.47
N ALA A 101 2.41 6.60 18.82
CA ALA A 101 1.38 6.11 17.91
C ALA A 101 1.96 5.11 16.88
N PRO A 102 1.43 3.88 16.79
CA PRO A 102 1.96 2.80 15.97
C PRO A 102 2.16 3.18 14.49
N SER A 103 1.42 4.16 14.01
CA SER A 103 1.32 4.52 12.60
C SER A 103 2.61 5.06 11.96
N LYS A 104 3.48 5.77 12.71
CA LYS A 104 4.71 6.33 12.14
C LYS A 104 5.83 5.30 12.02
N HIS A 105 5.91 4.36 12.94
CA HIS A 105 7.02 3.41 13.03
C HIS A 105 6.83 2.15 12.17
N THR A 106 5.57 1.76 11.88
CA THR A 106 5.24 0.53 11.14
C THR A 106 5.74 0.48 9.70
N TYR A 107 5.99 1.62 9.08
CA TYR A 107 6.48 1.67 7.69
C TYR A 107 7.92 2.18 7.59
N ILE A 108 8.26 3.24 8.31
CA ILE A 108 9.57 3.92 8.18
C ILE A 108 10.70 3.05 8.72
N LYS A 109 10.55 2.50 9.92
CA LYS A 109 11.61 1.72 10.57
C LYS A 109 11.97 0.43 9.81
N PRO A 110 11.01 -0.42 9.39
CA PRO A 110 11.31 -1.56 8.53
C PRO A 110 11.96 -1.17 7.21
N MET A 111 11.52 -0.10 6.59
CA MET A 111 12.06 0.43 5.35
C MET A 111 13.52 0.84 5.51
N SER A 112 13.84 1.63 6.54
CA SER A 112 15.22 2.05 6.83
C SER A 112 16.13 0.86 7.05
N ILE A 113 15.71 -0.15 7.82
CA ILE A 113 16.49 -1.37 8.06
C ILE A 113 16.81 -2.08 6.73
N LEU A 114 15.81 -2.26 5.86
CA LEU A 114 16.00 -2.96 4.59
C LEU A 114 17.00 -2.24 3.67
N LEU A 115 16.98 -0.90 3.65
CA LEU A 115 17.89 -0.07 2.86
C LEU A 115 19.30 -0.02 3.47
N GLU A 116 19.43 0.23 4.78
CA GLU A 116 20.69 0.33 5.50
C GLU A 116 21.48 -0.98 5.47
N GLU A 117 20.79 -2.11 5.65
CA GLU A 117 21.37 -3.45 5.57
C GLU A 117 21.59 -3.93 4.12
N LYS A 118 21.23 -3.09 3.13
CA LYS A 118 21.37 -3.40 1.70
C LYS A 118 20.66 -4.70 1.27
N ILE A 119 19.58 -5.04 1.93
CA ILE A 119 18.74 -6.19 1.57
C ILE A 119 17.98 -5.86 0.28
N VAL A 120 17.64 -4.58 0.07
CA VAL A 120 16.98 -4.05 -1.11
C VAL A 120 17.66 -2.76 -1.58
N ASP A 121 17.44 -2.41 -2.84
CA ASP A 121 17.99 -1.18 -3.44
C ASP A 121 17.02 -0.01 -3.33
N TYR A 122 15.72 -0.27 -3.34
CA TYR A 122 14.64 0.73 -3.30
C TYR A 122 13.46 0.22 -2.48
N THR A 123 12.70 1.17 -1.93
CA THR A 123 11.42 0.89 -1.29
C THR A 123 10.28 1.61 -2.02
N ILE A 124 9.13 0.95 -2.11
CA ILE A 124 7.92 1.51 -2.70
C ILE A 124 6.75 1.25 -1.74
N HIS A 125 5.95 2.28 -1.52
CA HIS A 125 4.75 2.14 -0.69
C HIS A 125 3.49 2.65 -1.40
N GLY A 126 2.34 2.08 -1.03
CA GLY A 126 1.04 2.33 -1.65
C GLY A 126 0.16 3.30 -0.86
N ILE A 127 0.72 4.33 -0.21
CA ILE A 127 -0.10 5.32 0.48
C ILE A 127 -0.73 6.26 -0.54
N SER A 128 -2.06 6.26 -0.63
CA SER A 128 -2.84 7.13 -1.50
C SER A 128 -3.23 8.43 -0.80
N MET A 129 -3.67 9.43 -1.57
CA MET A 129 -4.32 10.62 -0.99
C MET A 129 -5.61 10.21 -0.26
N GLY A 130 -5.97 10.99 0.75
CA GLY A 130 -7.29 10.86 1.37
C GLY A 130 -8.41 11.35 0.43
N PRO A 131 -9.67 10.97 0.71
CA PRO A 131 -10.83 11.50 0.01
C PRO A 131 -10.92 13.03 0.13
N PRO A 132 -11.77 13.71 -0.67
CA PRO A 132 -12.08 15.12 -0.48
C PRO A 132 -12.47 15.44 0.97
N LYS A 133 -12.12 16.65 1.44
CA LYS A 133 -12.24 17.03 2.85
C LYS A 133 -13.68 16.94 3.40
N ASP A 134 -14.66 17.27 2.59
CA ASP A 134 -16.09 17.14 2.92
C ASP A 134 -16.48 15.69 3.15
N ILE A 135 -15.96 14.77 2.34
CA ILE A 135 -16.17 13.34 2.49
C ILE A 135 -15.48 12.82 3.77
N GLN A 136 -14.23 13.22 4.00
CA GLN A 136 -13.52 12.84 5.24
C GLN A 136 -14.28 13.31 6.50
N ASN A 137 -14.85 14.52 6.48
CA ASN A 137 -15.63 15.07 7.58
C ASN A 137 -16.97 14.33 7.78
N SER A 138 -17.48 13.62 6.76
CA SER A 138 -18.71 12.84 6.88
C SER A 138 -18.50 11.47 7.54
N PHE A 139 -17.27 11.00 7.64
CA PHE A 139 -16.96 9.69 8.22
C PHE A 139 -17.26 9.69 9.72
N LYS A 140 -18.10 8.75 10.14
CA LYS A 140 -18.47 8.56 11.54
C LYS A 140 -17.41 7.73 12.23
N MET A 141 -16.47 8.37 12.90
CA MET A 141 -15.41 7.69 13.64
C MET A 141 -15.95 7.09 14.94
N THR A 142 -15.64 5.83 15.21
CA THR A 142 -15.86 5.22 16.52
C THR A 142 -14.85 5.75 17.55
N GLN A 143 -15.29 5.88 18.80
CA GLN A 143 -14.41 6.30 19.89
C GLN A 143 -13.17 5.41 19.99
N GLY A 144 -12.00 6.02 20.13
CA GLY A 144 -10.72 5.32 20.30
C GLY A 144 -9.84 5.30 19.06
N HIS A 145 -10.31 5.71 17.90
CA HIS A 145 -9.41 6.01 16.78
C HIS A 145 -8.86 7.41 16.89
N PRO A 146 -7.56 7.63 16.70
CA PRO A 146 -7.03 8.99 16.63
C PRO A 146 -7.75 9.74 15.52
N GLN A 147 -8.55 10.75 15.90
CA GLN A 147 -9.31 11.61 14.97
C GLN A 147 -8.40 12.42 14.03
N GLU A 148 -7.09 12.30 14.18
CA GLU A 148 -6.07 13.17 13.59
C GLU A 148 -5.30 12.55 12.45
N ILE A 149 -5.65 11.36 11.98
CA ILE A 149 -5.11 10.88 10.69
C ILE A 149 -5.93 11.53 9.57
N LEU A 150 -5.95 12.85 9.56
CA LEU A 150 -6.24 13.60 8.36
C LEU A 150 -5.10 13.31 7.39
N ARG A 151 -5.32 12.42 6.47
CA ARG A 151 -4.49 12.32 5.27
C ARG A 151 -4.72 13.61 4.49
N LEU A 152 -3.99 14.65 4.87
CA LEU A 152 -3.97 15.89 4.14
C LEU A 152 -3.44 15.59 2.73
N PRO A 153 -3.99 16.21 1.68
CA PRO A 153 -3.31 16.29 0.40
C PRO A 153 -1.90 16.83 0.67
N GLY A 154 -0.84 16.04 0.47
CA GLY A 154 0.50 16.41 0.85
C GLY A 154 0.79 16.44 2.36
N GLY A 155 0.08 15.65 3.17
CA GLY A 155 0.26 15.63 4.63
C GLY A 155 1.69 15.37 5.09
N LEU A 156 1.99 15.76 6.34
CA LEU A 156 3.29 15.69 7.02
C LEU A 156 4.07 14.37 6.83
N TYR A 157 3.38 13.28 6.52
CA TYR A 157 3.96 11.99 6.14
C TYR A 157 4.80 12.05 4.87
N TRP A 158 4.40 12.86 3.88
CA TRP A 158 5.08 12.93 2.60
C TRP A 158 6.41 13.66 2.67
N GLU A 159 6.50 14.72 3.49
CA GLU A 159 7.73 15.48 3.64
C GLU A 159 8.85 14.68 4.29
N GLU A 160 8.52 13.74 5.18
CA GLU A 160 9.51 12.84 5.80
C GLU A 160 9.93 11.70 4.87
N LEU A 161 9.00 11.18 4.05
CA LEU A 161 9.26 10.09 3.11
C LEU A 161 9.94 10.59 1.82
N GLU A 162 9.60 11.79 1.33
CA GLU A 162 10.24 12.40 0.15
C GLU A 162 11.73 12.75 0.37
N ARG A 163 12.24 12.73 1.60
CA ARG A 163 13.65 12.97 1.90
C ARG A 163 14.55 11.78 1.60
N GLN A 164 14.01 10.62 1.33
CA GLN A 164 14.78 9.44 0.95
C GLN A 164 14.66 9.26 -0.57
N GLU A 165 15.75 9.52 -1.30
CA GLU A 165 15.79 9.37 -2.77
C GLU A 165 15.42 7.94 -3.24
N ASP A 166 15.52 6.98 -2.34
CA ASP A 166 15.28 5.55 -2.60
C ASP A 166 13.86 5.10 -2.21
N ASP A 167 13.03 6.00 -1.67
CA ASP A 167 11.62 5.72 -1.38
C ASP A 167 10.67 6.33 -2.42
N LEU A 168 9.72 5.53 -2.87
CA LEU A 168 8.82 5.87 -3.96
C LEU A 168 7.37 5.73 -3.54
N ALA A 169 6.57 6.74 -3.86
CA ALA A 169 5.16 6.84 -3.51
C ALA A 169 4.27 7.08 -4.76
N PRO A 170 4.04 6.07 -5.61
CA PRO A 170 3.31 6.23 -6.87
C PRO A 170 1.89 6.79 -6.70
N TYR A 171 1.24 6.53 -5.57
CA TYR A 171 -0.15 6.92 -5.32
C TYR A 171 -0.33 8.29 -4.67
N LYS A 172 0.74 9.07 -4.50
CA LYS A 172 0.69 10.37 -3.81
C LYS A 172 -0.25 11.41 -4.45
N THR A 173 -0.66 11.20 -5.69
CA THR A 173 -1.52 12.12 -6.46
C THR A 173 -2.91 11.56 -6.75
N VAL A 174 -3.24 10.38 -6.26
CA VAL A 174 -4.51 9.69 -6.50
C VAL A 174 -5.13 9.22 -5.19
N ASP A 175 -6.46 9.19 -5.12
CA ASP A 175 -7.20 8.69 -3.96
C ASP A 175 -7.70 7.25 -4.15
N LYS A 176 -8.46 6.76 -3.20
CA LYS A 176 -8.96 5.39 -3.17
C LYS A 176 -9.84 5.01 -4.38
N ARG A 177 -10.50 5.98 -5.05
CA ARG A 177 -11.30 5.71 -6.26
C ARG A 177 -10.42 5.20 -7.39
N PHE A 178 -9.24 5.83 -7.59
CA PHE A 178 -8.26 5.34 -8.56
C PHE A 178 -7.89 3.88 -8.28
N ILE A 179 -7.65 3.55 -7.01
CA ILE A 179 -7.28 2.20 -6.58
C ILE A 179 -8.38 1.19 -6.92
N ILE A 180 -9.62 1.48 -6.53
CA ILE A 180 -10.76 0.58 -6.78
C ILE A 180 -11.02 0.43 -8.28
N GLN A 181 -11.01 1.53 -9.05
CA GLN A 181 -11.19 1.48 -10.50
C GLN A 181 -10.10 0.65 -11.18
N ALA A 182 -8.85 0.75 -10.76
CA ALA A 182 -7.76 -0.03 -11.33
C ALA A 182 -7.94 -1.55 -11.10
N TYR A 183 -8.55 -2.00 -10.01
CA TYR A 183 -8.93 -3.42 -9.86
C TYR A 183 -9.95 -3.86 -10.91
N ASN A 184 -10.92 -3.01 -11.25
CA ASN A 184 -11.88 -3.27 -12.31
C ASN A 184 -11.21 -3.29 -13.69
N ASP A 185 -10.39 -2.29 -14.00
CA ASP A 185 -9.69 -2.15 -15.29
C ASP A 185 -8.79 -3.35 -15.61
N HIS A 186 -8.17 -3.91 -14.58
CA HIS A 186 -7.30 -5.09 -14.70
C HIS A 186 -8.04 -6.42 -14.55
N ASN A 187 -9.36 -6.43 -14.33
CA ASN A 187 -10.17 -7.64 -14.08
C ASN A 187 -9.60 -8.52 -12.96
N ILE A 188 -9.32 -7.90 -11.81
CA ILE A 188 -8.73 -8.55 -10.61
C ILE A 188 -9.53 -8.23 -9.34
N THR A 189 -10.84 -8.14 -9.45
CA THR A 189 -11.73 -7.90 -8.30
C THR A 189 -11.65 -9.02 -7.27
N ASP A 190 -11.35 -10.24 -7.68
CA ASP A 190 -11.06 -11.38 -6.80
C ASP A 190 -9.82 -11.12 -5.91
N LEU A 191 -8.82 -10.41 -6.42
CA LEU A 191 -7.67 -9.97 -5.62
C LEU A 191 -8.08 -8.88 -4.62
N LEU A 192 -8.99 -7.96 -5.01
CA LEU A 192 -9.53 -6.95 -4.09
C LEU A 192 -10.27 -7.61 -2.92
N ASP A 193 -11.03 -8.68 -3.18
CA ASP A 193 -11.77 -9.43 -2.15
C ASP A 193 -10.85 -10.14 -1.14
N MET A 194 -9.59 -10.39 -1.51
CA MET A 194 -8.59 -10.94 -0.57
C MET A 194 -8.04 -9.89 0.38
N THR A 195 -8.25 -8.59 0.13
CA THR A 195 -7.68 -7.50 0.92
C THR A 195 -8.53 -7.14 2.13
N ALA A 196 -7.89 -6.69 3.20
CA ALA A 196 -8.55 -6.17 4.38
C ALA A 196 -8.19 -4.69 4.60
N SER A 197 -9.20 -3.84 4.78
CA SER A 197 -8.99 -2.43 5.14
C SER A 197 -9.12 -2.19 6.64
N CYS A 198 -9.75 -3.12 7.36
CA CYS A 198 -9.98 -2.99 8.80
C CYS A 198 -8.71 -3.34 9.59
N ILE A 199 -8.28 -2.41 10.44
CA ILE A 199 -7.17 -2.61 11.37
C ILE A 199 -7.63 -3.11 12.76
N VAL A 200 -8.94 -3.21 12.97
CA VAL A 200 -9.51 -3.64 14.26
C VAL A 200 -9.58 -5.17 14.28
N PRO A 201 -8.94 -5.85 15.23
CA PRO A 201 -9.06 -7.29 15.40
C PRO A 201 -10.53 -7.71 15.54
N GLY A 202 -10.96 -8.70 14.76
CA GLY A 202 -12.36 -9.14 14.73
C GLY A 202 -13.31 -8.29 13.89
N GLY A 203 -12.81 -7.20 13.30
CA GLY A 203 -13.60 -6.29 12.45
C GLY A 203 -14.27 -5.16 13.22
N CYS A 204 -14.43 -4.01 12.57
CA CYS A 204 -15.05 -2.80 13.15
C CYS A 204 -16.50 -2.59 12.73
N GLY A 205 -17.11 -3.52 12.00
CA GLY A 205 -18.45 -3.31 11.43
C GLY A 205 -18.51 -2.13 10.42
N ASN A 206 -17.44 -1.89 9.69
CA ASN A 206 -17.28 -0.77 8.73
C ASN A 206 -17.29 0.62 9.37
N THR A 207 -16.93 0.74 10.64
CA THR A 207 -16.95 2.02 11.36
C THR A 207 -15.59 2.69 11.50
N CYS A 208 -14.48 2.02 11.16
CA CYS A 208 -13.17 2.67 11.14
C CYS A 208 -12.98 3.49 9.85
N TRP A 209 -12.07 4.46 9.92
CA TRP A 209 -11.78 5.39 8.84
C TRP A 209 -11.47 4.67 7.51
N TRP A 210 -10.59 3.66 7.55
CA TRP A 210 -10.18 2.90 6.35
C TRP A 210 -11.32 2.08 5.72
N CYS A 211 -12.22 1.53 6.55
CA CYS A 211 -13.40 0.85 6.04
C CYS A 211 -14.36 1.83 5.37
N GLN A 212 -14.58 3.00 5.96
CA GLN A 212 -15.45 4.03 5.39
C GLN A 212 -14.85 4.63 4.11
N GLU A 213 -13.53 4.86 4.05
CA GLU A 213 -12.83 5.28 2.83
C GLU A 213 -13.00 4.27 1.70
N ARG A 214 -12.81 2.97 2.00
CA ARG A 214 -13.01 1.91 1.00
C ARG A 214 -14.45 1.84 0.52
N GLN A 215 -15.41 1.92 1.43
CA GLN A 215 -16.82 1.90 1.10
C GLN A 215 -17.22 3.08 0.21
N TRP A 216 -16.80 4.29 0.58
CA TRP A 216 -16.99 5.48 -0.25
C TRP A 216 -16.43 5.30 -1.66
N ALA A 217 -15.20 4.83 -1.79
CA ALA A 217 -14.58 4.66 -3.10
C ALA A 217 -15.30 3.62 -3.96
N LEU A 218 -15.78 2.51 -3.37
CA LEU A 218 -16.60 1.51 -4.06
C LEU A 218 -17.92 2.10 -4.55
N GLU A 219 -18.58 2.93 -3.73
CA GLU A 219 -19.83 3.59 -4.10
C GLU A 219 -19.64 4.59 -5.24
N GLU A 220 -18.54 5.38 -5.22
CA GLU A 220 -18.26 6.35 -6.28
C GLU A 220 -17.95 5.68 -7.62
N VAL A 221 -17.12 4.64 -7.61
CA VAL A 221 -16.76 3.88 -8.82
C VAL A 221 -17.97 3.18 -9.43
N ASN A 222 -18.93 2.71 -8.63
CA ASN A 222 -20.13 2.04 -9.12
C ASN A 222 -21.24 3.00 -9.60
N LYS A 223 -21.07 4.32 -9.49
CA LYS A 223 -22.02 5.33 -10.02
C LYS A 223 -21.81 5.63 -11.49
N GLY A 224 -20.63 5.37 -12.03
CA GLY A 224 -20.28 5.57 -13.43
C GLY A 224 -20.51 4.34 -14.26
#